data_30c22a995ea3e9ab5c7fd52568051f19
#
_entry.id   30c22a995ea3e9ab5c7fd52568051f19
#
_cell.length_a   1.000
_cell.length_b   1.000
_cell.length_c   1.000
_cell.angle_alpha   90.00
_cell.angle_beta   90.00
_cell.angle_gamma   90.00
#
_symmetry.space_group_name_H-M   'P 1'
#
loop_
_entity.id
_entity.type
_entity.pdbx_description
1 polymer ?
#
loop_
_entity_poly.entity_id
_entity_poly.type
_entity_poly.pdbx_seq_one_letter_code
_entity_poly.pdbx_strand_id
1 'polypeptide(L)'
;MNDWTDPSRIALDGSSLTLHDIVRLARPEETRPPVAAVLDPAAARAAEASVGLRDRLMAERRPIYGVTTGFGDSVTNQISPERAAQLQHNLIRYHLNGVGPNAPADVVRATLLIRANCLALGNSGIRPLVVDRLLAHLNADILPLVPERGSLGASGDLVPLCYVAATLLGDGEAQVGKHVLPVAEAQREAGIEPVALEAKEGLALINGTSFTTAFAVLAAHDAAGIATAAEIVTAFVSEALLGNASHFAEFLHRAKPHPGQVASAAHLRRLLAGSQLSTTYEEILAEAGSLEDRDFRELEVRIQDHYSVRCAPQVIGVLRDTLSWVEPWLTTEVNASTDNPLFSVEEERPHHGGNFYAGHVGQAMDSLKTATANIADLLDRQLALIIDPKFSGGLPANLVPPELSAEAGLHHGFKGMQIAASAVTAEALKTALPATVFSRSTEAHNQDKVSMATTAARDARTVNELTGQVAAIALLAAAQALDLRGLDRSAPRTRAVHALIRAHAPYADRDRRMDQDIAAVARLISDGSLARAAGTADEREPHAAAS
;
A
#
# COMPACT_ATOMS: atom_id res chain seq x y z
N MET A 1 -36.53 -5.27 6.32
CA MET A 1 -35.57 -6.14 5.59
C MET A 1 -34.24 -5.41 5.70
N ASN A 2 -33.27 -6.04 6.32
CA ASN A 2 -31.96 -5.39 6.55
C ASN A 2 -31.20 -5.26 5.24
N ASP A 3 -30.95 -4.02 4.82
CA ASP A 3 -30.28 -3.61 3.58
C ASP A 3 -28.74 -3.78 3.64
N TRP A 4 -28.27 -4.66 4.55
CA TRP A 4 -26.87 -4.86 4.91
C TRP A 4 -26.08 -5.74 3.94
N THR A 5 -26.73 -6.31 2.92
CA THR A 5 -26.11 -7.17 1.90
C THR A 5 -25.92 -6.45 0.56
N ASP A 6 -26.15 -5.14 0.54
CA ASP A 6 -25.94 -4.33 -0.68
C ASP A 6 -24.44 -4.14 -0.93
N PRO A 7 -23.87 -4.70 -2.01
CA PRO A 7 -22.46 -4.58 -2.31
C PRO A 7 -22.02 -3.14 -2.65
N SER A 8 -22.97 -2.22 -2.85
CA SER A 8 -22.70 -0.79 -3.07
C SER A 8 -22.56 0.00 -1.76
N ARG A 9 -22.66 -0.65 -0.59
CA ARG A 9 -22.60 0.01 0.73
C ARG A 9 -21.61 -0.68 1.66
N ILE A 10 -20.90 0.14 2.45
CA ILE A 10 -20.07 -0.29 3.59
C ILE A 10 -20.74 0.22 4.85
N ALA A 11 -21.23 -0.69 5.69
CA ALA A 11 -21.79 -0.35 7.00
C ALA A 11 -20.67 -0.31 8.04
N LEU A 12 -20.53 0.82 8.74
CA LEU A 12 -19.52 1.01 9.78
C LEU A 12 -20.10 0.69 11.15
N ASP A 13 -19.69 -0.45 11.69
CA ASP A 13 -19.97 -0.90 13.07
C ASP A 13 -18.77 -0.69 14.01
N GLY A 14 -17.65 -0.22 13.48
CA GLY A 14 -16.38 -0.04 14.18
C GLY A 14 -15.48 -1.28 14.22
N SER A 15 -15.97 -2.47 13.85
CA SER A 15 -15.29 -3.75 14.11
C SER A 15 -15.11 -4.67 12.92
N SER A 16 -15.87 -4.48 11.84
CA SER A 16 -15.92 -5.40 10.70
C SER A 16 -15.33 -4.86 9.39
N LEU A 17 -14.74 -3.65 9.41
CA LEU A 17 -14.16 -3.04 8.23
C LEU A 17 -12.97 -3.85 7.71
N THR A 18 -13.00 -4.27 6.45
CA THR A 18 -11.91 -5.01 5.82
C THR A 18 -10.92 -4.08 5.11
N LEU A 19 -9.67 -4.53 4.96
CA LEU A 19 -8.68 -3.78 4.18
C LEU A 19 -9.10 -3.64 2.72
N HIS A 20 -9.81 -4.65 2.18
CA HIS A 20 -10.38 -4.61 0.83
C HIS A 20 -11.46 -3.52 0.69
N ASP A 21 -12.35 -3.34 1.66
CA ASP A 21 -13.37 -2.29 1.64
C ASP A 21 -12.73 -0.90 1.60
N ILE A 22 -11.66 -0.70 2.36
CA ILE A 22 -10.90 0.55 2.38
C ILE A 22 -10.33 0.85 1.00
N VAL A 23 -9.66 -0.13 0.38
CA VAL A 23 -9.06 0.05 -0.95
C VAL A 23 -10.13 0.30 -2.00
N ARG A 24 -11.23 -0.48 -1.99
CA ARG A 24 -12.34 -0.36 -2.92
C ARG A 24 -13.00 1.02 -2.90
N LEU A 25 -13.17 1.59 -1.69
CA LEU A 25 -13.73 2.93 -1.55
C LEU A 25 -12.71 4.02 -1.87
N ALA A 26 -11.45 3.83 -1.47
CA ALA A 26 -10.39 4.81 -1.69
C ALA A 26 -10.02 4.97 -3.17
N ARG A 27 -10.10 3.88 -3.94
CA ARG A 27 -9.75 3.79 -5.37
C ARG A 27 -10.95 3.32 -6.19
N PRO A 28 -11.97 4.17 -6.40
CA PRO A 28 -13.13 3.79 -7.18
C PRO A 28 -12.74 3.48 -8.64
N GLU A 29 -13.21 2.35 -9.15
CA GLU A 29 -13.05 1.98 -10.55
C GLU A 29 -14.18 2.62 -11.38
N GLU A 30 -13.85 3.24 -12.52
CA GLU A 30 -14.85 3.87 -13.41
C GLU A 30 -15.91 2.88 -13.91
N THR A 31 -15.58 1.59 -13.95
CA THR A 31 -16.46 0.52 -14.46
C THR A 31 -17.36 -0.08 -13.40
N ARG A 32 -17.17 0.23 -12.12
CA ARG A 32 -17.96 -0.29 -11.01
C ARG A 32 -18.86 0.78 -10.40
N PRO A 33 -20.04 0.42 -9.86
CA PRO A 33 -20.87 1.36 -9.12
C PRO A 33 -20.11 2.00 -7.97
N PRO A 34 -20.31 3.29 -7.68
CA PRO A 34 -19.71 3.94 -6.52
C PRO A 34 -20.17 3.25 -5.22
N VAL A 35 -19.24 3.14 -4.27
CA VAL A 35 -19.49 2.55 -2.96
C VAL A 35 -19.73 3.67 -1.97
N ALA A 36 -20.83 3.62 -1.21
CA ALA A 36 -21.13 4.56 -0.14
C ALA A 36 -20.85 3.94 1.23
N ALA A 37 -20.35 4.74 2.18
CA ALA A 37 -20.19 4.33 3.56
C ALA A 37 -21.32 4.91 4.42
N VAL A 38 -21.86 4.12 5.35
CA VAL A 38 -22.97 4.51 6.25
C VAL A 38 -22.68 4.05 7.68
N LEU A 39 -23.13 4.83 8.66
CA LEU A 39 -23.01 4.45 10.07
C LEU A 39 -24.06 3.39 10.42
N ASP A 40 -23.64 2.33 11.09
CA ASP A 40 -24.55 1.33 11.63
C ASP A 40 -25.41 1.90 12.74
N PRO A 41 -26.75 1.65 12.76
CA PRO A 41 -27.62 2.15 13.82
C PRO A 41 -27.29 1.67 15.24
N ALA A 42 -26.67 0.49 15.39
CA ALA A 42 -26.23 0.03 16.72
C ALA A 42 -24.96 0.80 17.16
N ALA A 43 -24.04 1.07 16.24
CA ALA A 43 -22.89 1.92 16.48
C ALA A 43 -23.29 3.35 16.84
N ALA A 44 -24.28 3.92 16.16
CA ALA A 44 -24.84 5.23 16.52
C ALA A 44 -25.37 5.25 17.96
N ARG A 45 -26.13 4.24 18.38
CA ARG A 45 -26.62 4.11 19.77
C ARG A 45 -25.49 3.97 20.80
N ALA A 46 -24.42 3.23 20.46
CA ALA A 46 -23.24 3.12 21.33
C ALA A 46 -22.53 4.47 21.50
N ALA A 47 -22.39 5.23 20.41
CA ALA A 47 -21.85 6.58 20.45
C ALA A 47 -22.71 7.52 21.32
N GLU A 48 -24.04 7.51 21.16
CA GLU A 48 -24.97 8.29 22.01
C GLU A 48 -24.82 7.93 23.49
N ALA A 49 -24.69 6.66 23.84
CA ALA A 49 -24.49 6.24 25.23
C ALA A 49 -23.19 6.80 25.82
N SER A 50 -22.10 6.84 25.06
CA SER A 50 -20.83 7.42 25.52
C SER A 50 -20.88 8.95 25.63
N VAL A 51 -21.67 9.63 24.78
CA VAL A 51 -21.97 11.06 24.91
C VAL A 51 -22.72 11.32 26.22
N GLY A 52 -23.75 10.54 26.52
CA GLY A 52 -24.49 10.65 27.77
C GLY A 52 -23.61 10.50 29.02
N LEU A 53 -22.63 9.56 28.97
CA LEU A 53 -21.63 9.42 30.05
C LEU A 53 -20.74 10.67 30.15
N ARG A 54 -20.18 11.15 29.02
CA ARG A 54 -19.35 12.35 28.94
C ARG A 54 -20.07 13.54 29.59
N ASP A 55 -21.33 13.80 29.20
CA ASP A 55 -22.10 14.96 29.62
C ASP A 55 -22.43 14.89 31.12
N ARG A 56 -22.77 13.70 31.64
CA ARG A 56 -22.97 13.48 33.09
C ARG A 56 -21.69 13.80 33.87
N LEU A 57 -20.53 13.27 33.46
CA LEU A 57 -19.27 13.53 34.14
C LEU A 57 -18.84 15.00 34.05
N MET A 58 -19.14 15.67 32.95
CA MET A 58 -18.92 17.11 32.81
C MET A 58 -19.82 17.93 33.75
N ALA A 59 -21.11 17.56 33.87
CA ALA A 59 -22.04 18.21 34.81
C ALA A 59 -21.59 18.08 36.28
N GLU A 60 -20.95 16.95 36.62
CA GLU A 60 -20.30 16.71 37.91
C GLU A 60 -18.97 17.50 38.07
N ARG A 61 -18.55 18.27 37.06
CA ARG A 61 -17.30 19.04 37.02
C ARG A 61 -16.05 18.22 37.27
N ARG A 62 -16.04 16.94 36.85
CA ARG A 62 -14.87 16.07 36.96
C ARG A 62 -13.77 16.54 36.03
N PRO A 63 -12.49 16.47 36.43
CA PRO A 63 -11.36 16.68 35.51
C PRO A 63 -11.25 15.50 34.53
N ILE A 64 -11.40 15.79 33.23
CA ILE A 64 -11.27 14.81 32.13
C ILE A 64 -10.32 15.41 31.12
N TYR A 65 -9.23 14.68 30.81
CA TYR A 65 -8.20 15.11 29.89
C TYR A 65 -8.79 15.61 28.56
N GLY A 66 -8.41 16.81 28.16
CA GLY A 66 -8.81 17.40 26.89
C GLY A 66 -10.32 17.64 26.69
N VAL A 67 -11.11 17.44 27.73
CA VAL A 67 -12.56 17.74 27.81
C VAL A 67 -12.80 18.89 28.74
N THR A 68 -12.42 18.73 30.02
CA THR A 68 -12.48 19.74 31.07
C THR A 68 -11.10 20.10 31.63
N THR A 69 -10.02 19.69 30.91
CA THR A 69 -8.64 20.13 31.16
C THR A 69 -8.00 20.59 29.86
N GLY A 70 -6.83 21.24 29.92
CA GLY A 70 -5.97 21.50 28.78
C GLY A 70 -5.41 20.20 28.19
N PHE A 71 -4.66 20.34 27.10
CA PHE A 71 -3.99 19.24 26.39
C PHE A 71 -2.50 19.19 26.73
N GLY A 72 -1.92 17.99 26.63
CA GLY A 72 -0.49 17.80 26.76
C GLY A 72 0.06 18.33 28.09
N ASP A 73 1.07 19.16 28.06
CA ASP A 73 1.71 19.73 29.25
C ASP A 73 0.78 20.66 30.07
N SER A 74 -0.29 21.18 29.43
CA SER A 74 -1.30 21.99 30.09
C SER A 74 -2.44 21.18 30.76
N VAL A 75 -2.30 19.87 30.89
CA VAL A 75 -3.30 18.95 31.48
C VAL A 75 -3.72 19.33 32.91
N THR A 76 -2.87 20.02 33.66
CA THR A 76 -3.13 20.49 35.01
C THR A 76 -4.06 21.71 35.08
N ASN A 77 -4.37 22.35 33.95
CA ASN A 77 -5.26 23.48 33.87
C ASN A 77 -6.69 22.99 33.65
N GLN A 78 -7.49 22.97 34.71
CA GLN A 78 -8.92 22.64 34.61
C GLN A 78 -9.71 23.79 33.95
N ILE A 79 -10.60 23.44 33.02
CA ILE A 79 -11.41 24.34 32.22
C ILE A 79 -12.89 24.11 32.56
N SER A 80 -13.67 25.17 32.65
CA SER A 80 -15.11 25.04 32.91
C SER A 80 -15.85 24.39 31.74
N PRO A 81 -16.91 23.61 31.97
CA PRO A 81 -17.71 22.98 30.92
C PRO A 81 -18.19 23.97 29.84
N GLU A 82 -18.50 25.22 30.24
CA GLU A 82 -18.98 26.29 29.35
C GLU A 82 -17.91 26.72 28.31
N ARG A 83 -16.63 26.46 28.59
CA ARG A 83 -15.49 26.73 27.67
C ARG A 83 -15.04 25.55 26.88
N ALA A 84 -15.59 24.36 27.09
CA ALA A 84 -15.12 23.12 26.47
C ALA A 84 -15.20 23.17 24.94
N ALA A 85 -16.28 23.69 24.35
CA ALA A 85 -16.41 23.86 22.91
C ALA A 85 -15.35 24.79 22.31
N GLN A 86 -15.07 25.93 22.98
CA GLN A 86 -14.00 26.86 22.55
C GLN A 86 -12.62 26.19 22.59
N LEU A 87 -12.36 25.36 23.61
CA LEU A 87 -11.14 24.58 23.74
C LEU A 87 -10.94 23.67 22.50
N GLN A 88 -11.98 22.96 22.03
CA GLN A 88 -11.95 22.10 20.87
C GLN A 88 -11.66 22.87 19.56
N HIS A 89 -12.32 24.01 19.36
CA HIS A 89 -12.04 24.88 18.20
C HIS A 89 -10.60 25.39 18.18
N ASN A 90 -10.06 25.80 19.32
CA ASN A 90 -8.68 26.26 19.40
C ASN A 90 -7.71 25.14 19.12
N LEU A 91 -7.99 23.91 19.59
CA LEU A 91 -7.20 22.72 19.33
C LEU A 91 -7.03 22.49 17.82
N ILE A 92 -8.11 22.55 17.05
CA ILE A 92 -8.05 22.39 15.60
C ILE A 92 -7.19 23.49 14.98
N ARG A 93 -7.46 24.76 15.33
CA ARG A 93 -6.82 25.92 14.69
C ARG A 93 -5.30 25.96 14.85
N TYR A 94 -4.76 25.69 16.04
CA TYR A 94 -3.32 25.80 16.24
C TYR A 94 -2.54 24.62 15.66
N HIS A 95 -3.22 23.53 15.23
CA HIS A 95 -2.60 22.42 14.53
C HIS A 95 -2.72 22.50 12.99
N LEU A 96 -3.38 23.50 12.42
CA LEU A 96 -3.40 23.72 10.97
C LEU A 96 -2.07 24.33 10.50
N ASN A 97 -0.99 23.57 10.63
CA ASN A 97 0.39 23.98 10.36
C ASN A 97 1.20 22.92 9.60
N GLY A 98 0.51 22.04 8.88
CA GLY A 98 1.13 21.02 8.01
C GLY A 98 1.90 21.64 6.86
N VAL A 99 2.89 20.91 6.34
CA VAL A 99 3.78 21.36 5.25
C VAL A 99 3.98 20.26 4.21
N GLY A 100 4.52 20.66 3.05
CA GLY A 100 4.81 19.76 1.94
C GLY A 100 3.65 19.62 0.96
N PRO A 101 3.69 18.62 0.05
CA PRO A 101 2.61 18.36 -0.88
C PRO A 101 1.36 17.87 -0.15
N ASN A 102 0.21 17.95 -0.80
CA ASN A 102 -1.01 17.37 -0.29
C ASN A 102 -1.02 15.87 -0.49
N ALA A 103 -1.60 15.14 0.47
CA ALA A 103 -1.82 13.71 0.38
C ALA A 103 -2.71 13.37 -0.84
N PRO A 104 -2.43 12.27 -1.55
CA PRO A 104 -3.27 11.83 -2.65
C PRO A 104 -4.70 11.53 -2.24
N ALA A 105 -5.63 11.67 -3.18
CA ALA A 105 -7.08 11.52 -2.94
C ALA A 105 -7.45 10.14 -2.34
N ASP A 106 -6.78 9.06 -2.76
CA ASP A 106 -7.00 7.71 -2.21
C ASP A 106 -6.66 7.64 -0.72
N VAL A 107 -5.57 8.28 -0.28
CA VAL A 107 -5.20 8.37 1.13
C VAL A 107 -6.23 9.17 1.92
N VAL A 108 -6.71 10.28 1.38
CA VAL A 108 -7.70 11.13 2.07
C VAL A 108 -9.03 10.39 2.21
N ARG A 109 -9.53 9.71 1.16
CA ARG A 109 -10.74 8.87 1.24
C ARG A 109 -10.58 7.76 2.29
N ALA A 110 -9.46 7.03 2.26
CA ALA A 110 -9.17 6.00 3.27
C ALA A 110 -9.11 6.58 4.68
N THR A 111 -8.51 7.77 4.87
CA THR A 111 -8.44 8.45 6.17
C THR A 111 -9.82 8.78 6.73
N LEU A 112 -10.70 9.34 5.90
CA LEU A 112 -12.09 9.67 6.30
C LEU A 112 -12.84 8.40 6.72
N LEU A 113 -12.72 7.32 5.94
CA LEU A 113 -13.39 6.05 6.22
C LEU A 113 -12.87 5.42 7.53
N ILE A 114 -11.56 5.30 7.68
CA ILE A 114 -10.93 4.69 8.87
C ILE A 114 -11.25 5.53 10.11
N ARG A 115 -11.20 6.88 10.01
CA ARG A 115 -11.57 7.73 11.14
C ARG A 115 -13.03 7.55 11.55
N ALA A 116 -13.94 7.52 10.58
CA ALA A 116 -15.35 7.27 10.84
C ALA A 116 -15.56 5.90 11.50
N ASN A 117 -14.88 4.83 11.04
CA ASN A 117 -14.98 3.50 11.62
C ASN A 117 -14.46 3.44 13.07
N CYS A 118 -13.32 4.09 13.35
CA CYS A 118 -12.79 4.20 14.71
C CYS A 118 -13.79 4.85 15.68
N LEU A 119 -14.45 5.91 15.24
CA LEU A 119 -15.42 6.64 16.03
C LEU A 119 -16.76 5.89 16.17
N ALA A 120 -17.11 5.05 15.20
CA ALA A 120 -18.30 4.20 15.22
C ALA A 120 -18.28 3.14 16.34
N LEU A 121 -17.09 2.79 16.89
CA LEU A 121 -16.98 1.94 18.09
C LEU A 121 -17.69 2.52 19.33
N GLY A 122 -18.01 3.82 19.32
CA GLY A 122 -18.79 4.46 20.38
C GLY A 122 -18.02 4.77 21.66
N ASN A 123 -16.68 4.61 21.69
CA ASN A 123 -15.88 4.84 22.89
C ASN A 123 -15.35 6.27 23.03
N SER A 124 -15.56 7.14 22.04
CA SER A 124 -14.90 8.46 21.98
C SER A 124 -15.70 9.60 22.62
N GLY A 125 -16.93 9.37 23.07
CA GLY A 125 -17.77 10.40 23.67
C GLY A 125 -18.17 11.51 22.69
N ILE A 126 -18.41 11.19 21.43
CA ILE A 126 -18.80 12.12 20.37
C ILE A 126 -20.18 11.77 19.79
N ARG A 127 -20.86 12.81 19.30
CA ARG A 127 -22.19 12.61 18.69
C ARG A 127 -22.10 11.83 17.38
N PRO A 128 -23.07 10.92 17.10
CA PRO A 128 -23.20 10.24 15.80
C PRO A 128 -23.20 11.20 14.62
N LEU A 129 -23.77 12.41 14.78
CA LEU A 129 -23.77 13.48 13.79
C LEU A 129 -22.36 13.78 13.23
N VAL A 130 -21.31 13.70 14.06
CA VAL A 130 -19.93 13.96 13.62
C VAL A 130 -19.46 12.88 12.69
N VAL A 131 -19.78 11.61 12.98
CA VAL A 131 -19.47 10.45 12.11
C VAL A 131 -20.26 10.56 10.81
N ASP A 132 -21.56 10.87 10.87
CA ASP A 132 -22.40 11.07 9.69
C ASP A 132 -21.87 12.19 8.79
N ARG A 133 -21.31 13.27 9.36
CA ARG A 133 -20.69 14.34 8.57
C ARG A 133 -19.39 13.92 7.90
N LEU A 134 -18.54 13.13 8.57
CA LEU A 134 -17.36 12.51 7.93
C LEU A 134 -17.80 11.68 6.71
N LEU A 135 -18.81 10.84 6.88
CA LEU A 135 -19.33 9.99 5.82
C LEU A 135 -20.02 10.79 4.70
N ALA A 136 -20.73 11.87 5.04
CA ALA A 136 -21.33 12.75 4.04
C ALA A 136 -20.27 13.39 3.13
N HIS A 137 -19.16 13.88 3.70
CA HIS A 137 -18.04 14.43 2.90
C HIS A 137 -17.41 13.34 2.03
N LEU A 138 -17.16 12.16 2.60
CA LEU A 138 -16.59 11.02 1.87
C LEU A 138 -17.48 10.61 0.70
N ASN A 139 -18.78 10.44 0.93
CA ASN A 139 -19.74 10.01 -0.09
C ASN A 139 -20.00 11.08 -1.17
N ALA A 140 -19.82 12.37 -0.84
CA ALA A 140 -19.89 13.47 -1.79
C ALA A 140 -18.55 13.77 -2.50
N ASP A 141 -17.51 12.98 -2.19
CA ASP A 141 -16.13 13.16 -2.70
C ASP A 141 -15.56 14.56 -2.44
N ILE A 142 -15.95 15.16 -1.29
CA ILE A 142 -15.40 16.43 -0.79
C ILE A 142 -14.16 16.09 0.05
N LEU A 143 -12.99 16.15 -0.57
CA LEU A 143 -11.74 15.70 0.01
C LEU A 143 -10.89 16.87 0.49
N PRO A 144 -10.65 17.04 1.81
CA PRO A 144 -9.78 18.09 2.33
C PRO A 144 -8.38 18.03 1.70
N LEU A 145 -7.78 19.19 1.46
CA LEU A 145 -6.38 19.29 1.10
C LEU A 145 -5.52 19.10 2.36
N VAL A 146 -4.97 17.92 2.53
CA VAL A 146 -4.22 17.53 3.73
C VAL A 146 -2.72 17.49 3.43
N PRO A 147 -1.89 18.38 3.99
CA PRO A 147 -0.43 18.29 3.85
C PRO A 147 0.12 16.99 4.42
N GLU A 148 1.03 16.34 3.68
CA GLU A 148 1.57 15.04 4.07
C GLU A 148 2.53 15.07 5.26
N ARG A 149 3.07 16.25 5.62
CA ARG A 149 4.11 16.37 6.63
C ARG A 149 3.64 17.19 7.81
N GLY A 150 4.06 16.78 9.00
CA GLY A 150 3.73 17.43 10.28
C GLY A 150 3.35 16.45 11.37
N SER A 151 3.03 15.17 11.06
CA SER A 151 2.79 14.14 12.05
C SER A 151 4.10 13.48 12.50
N LEU A 152 4.33 13.44 13.81
CA LEU A 152 5.36 12.61 14.47
C LEU A 152 4.78 11.25 14.92
N GLY A 153 3.47 11.07 14.81
CA GLY A 153 2.78 9.96 15.47
C GLY A 153 2.88 10.03 17.00
N ALA A 154 2.90 11.24 17.54
CA ALA A 154 3.03 11.51 18.97
C ALA A 154 1.73 11.24 19.71
N SER A 155 0.66 11.92 19.28
CA SER A 155 -0.73 11.66 19.72
C SER A 155 -1.57 11.17 18.54
N GLY A 156 -1.01 10.24 17.77
CA GLY A 156 -1.51 9.90 16.45
C GLY A 156 -1.19 10.99 15.43
N ASP A 157 -2.10 11.23 14.52
CA ASP A 157 -1.93 12.06 13.32
C ASP A 157 -2.53 13.47 13.51
N LEU A 158 -2.19 14.18 14.58
CA LEU A 158 -2.82 15.45 14.97
C LEU A 158 -2.92 16.44 13.80
N VAL A 159 -1.78 16.78 13.19
CA VAL A 159 -1.73 17.79 12.12
C VAL A 159 -2.57 17.40 10.90
N PRO A 160 -2.39 16.25 10.25
CA PRO A 160 -3.21 15.91 9.09
C PRO A 160 -4.70 15.75 9.42
N LEU A 161 -5.05 15.19 10.59
CA LEU A 161 -6.45 15.06 10.98
C LEU A 161 -7.11 16.39 11.35
N CYS A 162 -6.34 17.44 11.67
CA CYS A 162 -6.89 18.78 11.85
C CYS A 162 -7.46 19.37 10.55
N TYR A 163 -6.90 19.05 9.39
CA TYR A 163 -7.47 19.46 8.10
C TYR A 163 -8.78 18.73 7.82
N VAL A 164 -8.87 17.44 8.18
CA VAL A 164 -10.15 16.70 8.15
C VAL A 164 -11.18 17.35 9.07
N ALA A 165 -10.82 17.66 10.31
CA ALA A 165 -11.71 18.30 11.27
C ALA A 165 -12.15 19.70 10.82
N ALA A 166 -11.23 20.53 10.30
CA ALA A 166 -11.53 21.86 9.78
C ALA A 166 -12.57 21.81 8.65
N THR A 167 -12.47 20.79 7.77
CA THR A 167 -13.46 20.58 6.70
C THR A 167 -14.86 20.36 7.25
N LEU A 168 -15.02 19.62 8.36
CA LEU A 168 -16.34 19.46 8.99
C LEU A 168 -16.91 20.79 9.52
N LEU A 169 -16.04 21.75 9.88
CA LEU A 169 -16.41 23.08 10.37
C LEU A 169 -16.72 24.07 9.23
N GLY A 170 -16.54 23.69 7.97
CA GLY A 170 -16.68 24.59 6.83
C GLY A 170 -15.43 25.44 6.56
N ASP A 171 -14.27 25.09 7.13
CA ASP A 171 -13.02 25.83 7.00
C ASP A 171 -12.00 25.11 6.09
N GLY A 172 -11.19 25.88 5.37
CA GLY A 172 -10.16 25.39 4.48
C GLY A 172 -10.61 25.18 3.03
N GLU A 173 -9.86 24.35 2.31
CA GLU A 173 -10.08 24.01 0.91
C GLU A 173 -10.23 22.49 0.73
N ALA A 174 -11.06 22.10 -0.24
CA ALA A 174 -11.28 20.69 -0.59
C ALA A 174 -11.18 20.49 -2.10
N GLN A 175 -10.69 19.32 -2.48
CA GLN A 175 -10.81 18.82 -3.84
C GLN A 175 -12.21 18.22 -4.02
N VAL A 176 -12.90 18.62 -5.10
CA VAL A 176 -14.16 18.05 -5.58
C VAL A 176 -13.99 17.70 -7.06
N GLY A 177 -13.87 16.43 -7.36
CA GLY A 177 -13.48 15.97 -8.68
C GLY A 177 -12.09 16.52 -9.09
N LYS A 178 -12.05 17.36 -10.12
CA LYS A 178 -10.80 18.00 -10.62
C LYS A 178 -10.60 19.43 -10.10
N HIS A 179 -11.51 19.97 -9.31
CA HIS A 179 -11.52 21.35 -8.84
C HIS A 179 -11.12 21.43 -7.37
N VAL A 180 -10.48 22.53 -7.00
CA VAL A 180 -10.25 22.91 -5.62
C VAL A 180 -11.18 24.07 -5.29
N LEU A 181 -12.00 23.90 -4.24
CA LEU A 181 -13.01 24.86 -3.82
C LEU A 181 -12.84 25.17 -2.33
N PRO A 182 -13.27 26.36 -1.85
CA PRO A 182 -13.48 26.57 -0.44
C PRO A 182 -14.48 25.54 0.12
N VAL A 183 -14.18 24.95 1.27
CA VAL A 183 -15.02 23.90 1.89
C VAL A 183 -16.47 24.36 2.08
N ALA A 184 -16.69 25.59 2.54
CA ALA A 184 -18.02 26.14 2.74
C ALA A 184 -18.85 26.19 1.43
N GLU A 185 -18.21 26.37 0.29
CA GLU A 185 -18.85 26.33 -1.03
C GLU A 185 -19.22 24.89 -1.42
N ALA A 186 -18.26 23.97 -1.29
CA ALA A 186 -18.49 22.56 -1.58
C ALA A 186 -19.60 21.94 -0.71
N GLN A 187 -19.61 22.27 0.58
CA GLN A 187 -20.66 21.85 1.51
C GLN A 187 -22.04 22.39 1.10
N ARG A 188 -22.14 23.69 0.77
CA ARG A 188 -23.40 24.31 0.33
C ARG A 188 -23.95 23.64 -0.92
N GLU A 189 -23.08 23.33 -1.89
CA GLU A 189 -23.48 22.65 -3.14
C GLU A 189 -23.96 21.22 -2.90
N ALA A 190 -23.35 20.53 -1.94
CA ALA A 190 -23.71 19.16 -1.55
C ALA A 190 -24.87 19.10 -0.52
N GLY A 191 -25.36 20.24 -0.02
CA GLY A 191 -26.39 20.27 1.03
C GLY A 191 -25.91 19.75 2.39
N ILE A 192 -24.60 19.86 2.69
CA ILE A 192 -24.00 19.42 3.94
C ILE A 192 -23.83 20.61 4.88
N GLU A 193 -24.49 20.55 6.03
CA GLU A 193 -24.35 21.58 7.06
C GLU A 193 -23.05 21.42 7.85
N PRO A 194 -22.29 22.48 8.11
CA PRO A 194 -21.11 22.43 8.96
C PRO A 194 -21.43 22.01 10.39
N VAL A 195 -20.46 21.40 11.07
CA VAL A 195 -20.58 20.96 12.46
C VAL A 195 -20.17 22.09 13.43
N ALA A 196 -20.99 22.38 14.41
CA ALA A 196 -20.55 23.09 15.61
C ALA A 196 -20.05 22.07 16.64
N LEU A 197 -18.75 22.12 16.97
CA LEU A 197 -18.12 21.16 17.89
C LEU A 197 -18.63 21.34 19.33
N GLU A 198 -18.88 20.22 19.97
CA GLU A 198 -19.06 20.09 21.40
C GLU A 198 -17.78 19.67 22.12
N ALA A 199 -17.84 19.50 23.43
CA ALA A 199 -16.76 18.96 24.24
C ALA A 199 -16.25 17.61 23.71
N LYS A 200 -14.93 17.38 23.73
CA LYS A 200 -14.27 16.17 23.25
C LYS A 200 -14.20 16.03 21.71
N GLU A 201 -15.13 16.57 20.95
CA GLU A 201 -15.28 16.29 19.52
C GLU A 201 -14.07 16.70 18.67
N GLY A 202 -13.47 17.86 18.98
CA GLY A 202 -12.22 18.27 18.31
C GLY A 202 -11.08 17.30 18.59
N LEU A 203 -10.88 16.92 19.86
CA LEU A 203 -9.85 15.96 20.24
C LEU A 203 -10.11 14.59 19.60
N ALA A 204 -11.34 14.08 19.66
CA ALA A 204 -11.71 12.80 19.08
C ALA A 204 -11.55 12.76 17.55
N LEU A 205 -11.68 13.87 16.85
CA LEU A 205 -11.45 13.93 15.40
C LEU A 205 -9.97 13.80 15.02
N ILE A 206 -9.05 14.30 15.88
CA ILE A 206 -7.64 14.43 15.51
C ILE A 206 -6.69 13.47 16.25
N ASN A 207 -7.11 12.93 17.39
CA ASN A 207 -6.30 12.05 18.23
C ASN A 207 -6.44 10.60 17.78
N GLY A 208 -5.63 10.16 16.86
CA GLY A 208 -5.69 8.80 16.35
C GLY A 208 -4.78 8.56 15.14
N THR A 209 -4.78 7.34 14.62
CA THR A 209 -3.80 6.82 13.67
C THR A 209 -4.33 6.72 12.24
N SER A 210 -5.51 7.29 11.95
CA SER A 210 -6.26 7.01 10.72
C SER A 210 -5.55 7.44 9.44
N PHE A 211 -4.79 8.56 9.47
CA PHE A 211 -4.04 9.04 8.32
C PHE A 211 -2.81 8.14 8.04
N THR A 212 -2.06 7.79 9.07
CA THR A 212 -0.96 6.81 8.98
C THR A 212 -1.45 5.47 8.48
N THR A 213 -2.56 4.97 9.03
CA THR A 213 -3.13 3.67 8.68
C THR A 213 -3.68 3.66 7.25
N ALA A 214 -4.20 4.77 6.74
CA ALA A 214 -4.60 4.92 5.35
C ALA A 214 -3.42 4.70 4.38
N PHE A 215 -2.28 5.35 4.61
CA PHE A 215 -1.06 5.09 3.85
C PHE A 215 -0.64 3.62 3.95
N ALA A 216 -0.70 3.05 5.14
CA ALA A 216 -0.23 1.69 5.41
C ALA A 216 -1.08 0.63 4.70
N VAL A 217 -2.41 0.75 4.72
CA VAL A 217 -3.34 -0.17 4.03
C VAL A 217 -3.11 -0.14 2.53
N LEU A 218 -3.03 1.06 1.95
CA LEU A 218 -2.77 1.23 0.52
C LEU A 218 -1.38 0.70 0.12
N ALA A 219 -0.36 0.91 0.97
CA ALA A 219 0.98 0.38 0.73
C ALA A 219 1.01 -1.16 0.80
N ALA A 220 0.32 -1.79 1.75
CA ALA A 220 0.24 -3.25 1.84
C ALA A 220 -0.45 -3.86 0.60
N HIS A 221 -1.55 -3.23 0.15
CA HIS A 221 -2.24 -3.64 -1.07
C HIS A 221 -1.34 -3.54 -2.31
N ASP A 222 -0.63 -2.44 -2.49
CA ASP A 222 0.27 -2.25 -3.63
C ASP A 222 1.45 -3.23 -3.61
N ALA A 223 2.01 -3.51 -2.42
CA ALA A 223 3.10 -4.46 -2.24
C ALA A 223 2.70 -5.91 -2.62
N ALA A 224 1.46 -6.32 -2.36
CA ALA A 224 0.94 -7.61 -2.82
C ALA A 224 0.92 -7.72 -4.36
N GLY A 225 0.52 -6.64 -5.05
CA GLY A 225 0.59 -6.54 -6.51
C GLY A 225 2.03 -6.62 -7.03
N ILE A 226 2.98 -5.97 -6.34
CA ILE A 226 4.41 -6.01 -6.67
C ILE A 226 4.98 -7.42 -6.53
N ALA A 227 4.61 -8.17 -5.48
CA ALA A 227 5.04 -9.56 -5.31
C ALA A 227 4.62 -10.42 -6.51
N THR A 228 3.38 -10.30 -6.95
CA THR A 228 2.85 -10.99 -8.13
C THR A 228 3.57 -10.55 -9.43
N ALA A 229 3.80 -9.26 -9.61
CA ALA A 229 4.54 -8.74 -10.76
C ALA A 229 5.97 -9.26 -10.79
N ALA A 230 6.65 -9.37 -9.65
CA ALA A 230 8.01 -9.91 -9.55
C ALA A 230 8.08 -11.38 -9.98
N GLU A 231 7.09 -12.19 -9.66
CA GLU A 231 7.00 -13.58 -10.13
C GLU A 231 6.76 -13.66 -11.64
N ILE A 232 5.91 -12.77 -12.17
CA ILE A 232 5.70 -12.69 -13.63
C ILE A 232 6.99 -12.28 -14.34
N VAL A 233 7.70 -11.24 -13.86
CA VAL A 233 9.02 -10.86 -14.40
C VAL A 233 9.99 -12.02 -14.34
N THR A 234 10.07 -12.72 -13.20
CA THR A 234 10.98 -13.87 -13.03
C THR A 234 10.66 -14.99 -14.02
N ALA A 235 9.39 -15.27 -14.30
CA ALA A 235 8.99 -16.27 -15.29
C ALA A 235 9.40 -15.84 -16.71
N PHE A 236 9.16 -14.60 -17.11
CA PHE A 236 9.58 -14.05 -18.40
C PHE A 236 11.10 -14.09 -18.57
N VAL A 237 11.84 -13.69 -17.52
CA VAL A 237 13.31 -13.71 -17.53
C VAL A 237 13.84 -15.14 -17.59
N SER A 238 13.22 -16.08 -16.86
CA SER A 238 13.58 -17.49 -16.94
C SER A 238 13.43 -18.04 -18.37
N GLU A 239 12.31 -17.77 -19.04
CA GLU A 239 12.11 -18.15 -20.45
C GLU A 239 13.10 -17.44 -21.39
N ALA A 240 13.32 -16.13 -21.20
CA ALA A 240 14.25 -15.35 -22.02
C ALA A 240 15.70 -15.87 -21.93
N LEU A 241 16.11 -16.36 -20.76
CA LEU A 241 17.45 -16.91 -20.50
C LEU A 241 17.57 -18.39 -20.84
N LEU A 242 16.51 -19.05 -21.30
CA LEU A 242 16.43 -20.52 -21.47
C LEU A 242 16.73 -21.24 -20.14
N GLY A 243 16.21 -20.70 -19.03
CA GLY A 243 16.56 -21.08 -17.68
C GLY A 243 16.04 -22.45 -17.25
N ASN A 244 16.62 -22.98 -16.17
CA ASN A 244 16.28 -24.29 -15.61
C ASN A 244 15.06 -24.20 -14.67
N ALA A 245 13.88 -24.61 -15.13
CA ALA A 245 12.64 -24.62 -14.35
C ALA A 245 12.69 -25.55 -13.12
N SER A 246 13.64 -26.49 -13.06
CA SER A 246 13.82 -27.39 -11.89
C SER A 246 14.22 -26.63 -10.61
N HIS A 247 14.70 -25.38 -10.72
CA HIS A 247 14.95 -24.52 -9.57
C HIS A 247 13.69 -24.17 -8.77
N PHE A 248 12.52 -24.30 -9.38
CA PHE A 248 11.22 -24.05 -8.74
C PHE A 248 10.53 -25.34 -8.29
N ALA A 249 11.22 -26.49 -8.34
CA ALA A 249 10.67 -27.80 -7.99
C ALA A 249 10.14 -27.81 -6.54
N GLU A 250 8.99 -28.46 -6.34
CA GLU A 250 8.30 -28.51 -5.05
C GLU A 250 9.17 -29.07 -3.94
N PHE A 251 9.98 -30.09 -4.23
CA PHE A 251 10.88 -30.72 -3.27
C PHE A 251 11.83 -29.71 -2.60
N LEU A 252 12.45 -28.80 -3.40
CA LEU A 252 13.38 -27.81 -2.87
C LEU A 252 12.72 -26.88 -1.84
N HIS A 253 11.52 -26.43 -2.13
CA HIS A 253 10.83 -25.45 -1.31
C HIS A 253 10.13 -26.10 -0.10
N ARG A 254 9.74 -27.36 -0.18
CA ARG A 254 9.29 -28.14 1.00
C ARG A 254 10.43 -28.48 1.95
N ALA A 255 11.65 -28.63 1.46
CA ALA A 255 12.83 -28.85 2.30
C ALA A 255 13.22 -27.64 3.16
N LYS A 256 12.77 -26.42 2.78
CA LYS A 256 12.88 -25.18 3.54
C LYS A 256 11.54 -24.42 3.50
N PRO A 257 10.55 -24.80 4.32
CA PRO A 257 9.14 -24.51 4.11
C PRO A 257 8.68 -23.15 4.67
N HIS A 258 9.30 -22.05 4.28
CA HIS A 258 8.73 -20.72 4.50
C HIS A 258 7.49 -20.56 3.61
N PRO A 259 6.32 -20.20 4.17
CA PRO A 259 5.06 -20.21 3.42
C PRO A 259 5.11 -19.35 2.16
N GLY A 260 5.61 -18.13 2.23
CA GLY A 260 5.71 -17.23 1.09
C GLY A 260 6.68 -17.75 0.02
N GLN A 261 7.80 -18.36 0.42
CA GLN A 261 8.74 -19.01 -0.52
C GLN A 261 8.07 -20.18 -1.26
N VAL A 262 7.33 -21.03 -0.55
CA VAL A 262 6.60 -22.17 -1.12
C VAL A 262 5.54 -21.69 -2.11
N ALA A 263 4.77 -20.67 -1.72
CA ALA A 263 3.72 -20.05 -2.55
C ALA A 263 4.32 -19.43 -3.83
N SER A 264 5.40 -18.66 -3.71
CA SER A 264 6.09 -18.03 -4.84
C SER A 264 6.63 -19.05 -5.83
N ALA A 265 7.30 -20.12 -5.34
CA ALA A 265 7.77 -21.20 -6.21
C ALA A 265 6.63 -21.94 -6.91
N ALA A 266 5.52 -22.19 -6.21
CA ALA A 266 4.34 -22.80 -6.82
C ALA A 266 3.73 -21.91 -7.91
N HIS A 267 3.72 -20.58 -7.70
CA HIS A 267 3.26 -19.64 -8.70
C HIS A 267 4.15 -19.63 -9.94
N LEU A 268 5.48 -19.59 -9.77
CA LEU A 268 6.44 -19.68 -10.88
C LEU A 268 6.26 -20.97 -11.69
N ARG A 269 6.07 -22.13 -11.03
CA ARG A 269 5.77 -23.38 -11.74
C ARG A 269 4.49 -23.28 -12.58
N ARG A 270 3.45 -22.63 -12.06
CA ARG A 270 2.20 -22.43 -12.81
C ARG A 270 2.40 -21.49 -14.01
N LEU A 271 3.19 -20.41 -13.86
CA LEU A 271 3.48 -19.46 -14.92
C LEU A 271 4.27 -20.13 -16.07
N LEU A 272 5.25 -20.96 -15.74
CA LEU A 272 6.14 -21.63 -16.69
C LEU A 272 5.57 -22.93 -17.27
N ALA A 273 4.40 -23.40 -16.80
CA ALA A 273 3.81 -24.65 -17.26
C ALA A 273 3.53 -24.64 -18.78
N GLY A 274 4.12 -25.60 -19.51
CA GLY A 274 4.01 -25.73 -20.96
C GLY A 274 4.98 -24.85 -21.75
N SER A 275 5.95 -24.21 -21.09
CA SER A 275 7.04 -23.51 -21.78
C SER A 275 7.93 -24.48 -22.55
N GLN A 276 8.30 -24.11 -23.76
CA GLN A 276 9.34 -24.78 -24.58
C GLN A 276 10.66 -23.98 -24.57
N LEU A 277 10.70 -22.87 -23.83
CA LEU A 277 11.90 -22.06 -23.64
C LEU A 277 12.62 -22.40 -22.34
N SER A 278 11.90 -22.92 -21.32
CA SER A 278 12.52 -23.39 -20.07
C SER A 278 13.10 -24.80 -20.27
N THR A 279 14.26 -25.05 -19.67
CA THR A 279 14.90 -26.37 -19.62
C THR A 279 14.60 -27.06 -18.29
N THR A 280 14.80 -28.39 -18.27
CA THR A 280 14.75 -29.22 -17.06
C THR A 280 16.14 -29.72 -16.69
N TYR A 281 16.31 -30.22 -15.46
CA TYR A 281 17.57 -30.79 -15.03
C TYR A 281 17.94 -32.02 -15.87
N GLU A 282 16.96 -32.83 -16.27
CA GLU A 282 17.12 -34.02 -17.09
C GLU A 282 17.61 -33.68 -18.51
N GLU A 283 17.07 -32.63 -19.11
CA GLU A 283 17.51 -32.14 -20.41
C GLU A 283 18.94 -31.60 -20.36
N ILE A 284 19.27 -30.83 -19.31
CA ILE A 284 20.61 -30.31 -19.04
C ILE A 284 21.62 -31.46 -18.88
N LEU A 285 21.26 -32.51 -18.15
CA LEU A 285 22.14 -33.70 -18.02
C LEU A 285 22.34 -34.44 -19.32
N ALA A 286 21.29 -34.58 -20.14
CA ALA A 286 21.38 -35.23 -21.43
C ALA A 286 22.33 -34.47 -22.38
N GLU A 287 22.27 -33.12 -22.37
CA GLU A 287 23.16 -32.26 -23.15
C GLU A 287 24.59 -32.25 -22.59
N ALA A 288 24.72 -32.22 -21.26
CA ALA A 288 26.01 -32.23 -20.59
C ALA A 288 26.82 -33.50 -20.87
N GLY A 289 26.17 -34.66 -21.05
CA GLY A 289 26.82 -35.94 -21.25
C GLY A 289 27.67 -36.43 -20.05
N SER A 290 28.52 -37.44 -20.24
CA SER A 290 29.34 -38.07 -19.20
C SER A 290 30.75 -37.47 -19.11
N LEU A 291 31.33 -37.47 -17.91
CA LEU A 291 32.76 -37.14 -17.71
C LEU A 291 33.70 -38.17 -18.34
N GLU A 292 33.23 -39.43 -18.52
CA GLU A 292 34.02 -40.56 -19.00
C GLU A 292 35.26 -40.80 -18.10
N ASP A 293 36.43 -41.10 -18.69
CA ASP A 293 37.70 -41.36 -18.00
C ASP A 293 38.54 -40.07 -17.78
N ARG A 294 37.92 -38.90 -17.77
CA ARG A 294 38.60 -37.61 -17.55
C ARG A 294 38.49 -37.18 -16.10
N ASP A 295 39.52 -36.54 -15.54
CA ASP A 295 39.48 -35.97 -14.20
C ASP A 295 38.61 -34.70 -14.13
N PHE A 296 38.53 -33.92 -15.21
CA PHE A 296 37.72 -32.71 -15.30
C PHE A 296 37.34 -32.42 -16.77
N ARG A 297 36.28 -31.62 -16.92
CA ARG A 297 35.93 -30.95 -18.18
C ARG A 297 35.14 -29.71 -17.92
N GLU A 298 35.18 -28.74 -18.79
CA GLU A 298 34.28 -27.62 -18.84
C GLU A 298 32.96 -28.04 -19.49
N LEU A 299 31.83 -27.71 -18.89
CA LEU A 299 30.52 -27.96 -19.47
C LEU A 299 30.12 -26.76 -20.35
N GLU A 300 29.56 -27.06 -21.52
CA GLU A 300 29.00 -26.05 -22.42
C GLU A 300 27.66 -25.50 -21.91
N VAL A 301 26.97 -26.28 -21.08
CA VAL A 301 25.67 -25.94 -20.48
C VAL A 301 25.82 -25.60 -19.03
N ARG A 302 25.03 -24.63 -18.58
CA ARG A 302 24.99 -24.19 -17.19
C ARG A 302 23.99 -25.05 -16.40
N ILE A 303 24.43 -25.72 -15.33
CA ILE A 303 23.58 -26.55 -14.47
C ILE A 303 22.66 -25.69 -13.60
N GLN A 304 23.12 -24.52 -13.16
CA GLN A 304 22.38 -23.62 -12.27
C GLN A 304 22.34 -22.21 -12.84
N ASP A 305 21.14 -21.59 -12.79
CA ASP A 305 20.96 -20.20 -13.13
C ASP A 305 21.60 -19.26 -12.10
N HIS A 306 21.71 -17.98 -12.43
CA HIS A 306 22.12 -16.93 -11.50
C HIS A 306 21.17 -16.85 -10.30
N TYR A 307 21.67 -16.34 -9.18
CA TYR A 307 20.87 -16.21 -7.94
C TYR A 307 19.60 -15.40 -8.13
N SER A 308 19.65 -14.33 -8.92
CA SER A 308 18.46 -13.52 -9.17
C SER A 308 17.32 -14.28 -9.89
N VAL A 309 17.62 -15.41 -10.56
CA VAL A 309 16.60 -16.29 -11.14
C VAL A 309 16.25 -17.42 -10.18
N ARG A 310 17.23 -18.27 -9.81
CA ARG A 310 16.95 -19.48 -9.02
C ARG A 310 16.55 -19.21 -7.57
N CYS A 311 17.00 -18.09 -6.99
CA CYS A 311 16.63 -17.68 -5.61
C CYS A 311 15.49 -16.65 -5.58
N ALA A 312 14.81 -16.37 -6.70
CA ALA A 312 13.69 -15.45 -6.72
C ALA A 312 12.58 -15.85 -5.73
N PRO A 313 12.18 -17.14 -5.59
CA PRO A 313 11.20 -17.52 -4.57
C PRO A 313 11.61 -17.20 -3.14
N GLN A 314 12.90 -17.26 -2.82
CA GLN A 314 13.43 -16.93 -1.49
C GLN A 314 13.39 -15.43 -1.22
N VAL A 315 13.52 -14.59 -2.24
CA VAL A 315 13.44 -13.13 -2.11
C VAL A 315 11.99 -12.68 -2.08
N ILE A 316 11.17 -13.10 -3.06
CA ILE A 316 9.76 -12.72 -3.17
C ILE A 316 8.96 -13.28 -1.99
N GLY A 317 9.30 -14.49 -1.53
CA GLY A 317 8.69 -15.13 -0.38
C GLY A 317 8.80 -14.32 0.90
N VAL A 318 9.90 -13.57 1.11
CA VAL A 318 10.03 -12.66 2.27
C VAL A 318 8.97 -11.57 2.23
N LEU A 319 8.68 -10.99 1.07
CA LEU A 319 7.61 -9.99 0.95
C LEU A 319 6.23 -10.61 1.22
N ARG A 320 5.96 -11.81 0.69
CA ARG A 320 4.70 -12.54 0.95
C ARG A 320 4.53 -12.88 2.44
N ASP A 321 5.57 -13.40 3.07
CA ASP A 321 5.56 -13.69 4.52
C ASP A 321 5.43 -12.40 5.34
N THR A 322 6.03 -11.28 4.91
CA THR A 322 5.85 -9.98 5.56
C THR A 322 4.39 -9.53 5.50
N LEU A 323 3.75 -9.62 4.35
CA LEU A 323 2.33 -9.28 4.19
C LEU A 323 1.43 -10.12 5.09
N SER A 324 1.72 -11.41 5.27
CA SER A 324 0.92 -12.34 6.08
C SER A 324 0.75 -11.94 7.54
N TRP A 325 1.69 -11.17 8.12
CA TRP A 325 1.56 -10.64 9.48
C TRP A 325 1.27 -9.13 9.51
N VAL A 326 1.60 -8.39 8.45
CA VAL A 326 1.26 -6.96 8.33
C VAL A 326 -0.25 -6.78 8.22
N GLU A 327 -0.92 -7.54 7.37
CA GLU A 327 -2.38 -7.43 7.15
C GLU A 327 -3.21 -7.65 8.42
N PRO A 328 -2.99 -8.67 9.26
CA PRO A 328 -3.68 -8.81 10.55
C PRO A 328 -3.46 -7.62 11.49
N TRP A 329 -2.26 -7.04 11.52
CA TRP A 329 -2.00 -5.86 12.35
C TRP A 329 -2.76 -4.64 11.84
N LEU A 330 -2.80 -4.43 10.52
CA LEU A 330 -3.59 -3.36 9.92
C LEU A 330 -5.10 -3.56 10.12
N THR A 331 -5.58 -4.81 10.01
CA THR A 331 -6.99 -5.16 10.27
C THR A 331 -7.38 -4.82 11.71
N THR A 332 -6.51 -5.08 12.67
CA THR A 332 -6.72 -4.67 14.07
C THR A 332 -6.77 -3.15 14.20
N GLU A 333 -5.83 -2.44 13.57
CA GLU A 333 -5.73 -0.97 13.69
C GLU A 333 -6.93 -0.24 13.08
N VAL A 334 -7.45 -0.68 11.93
CA VAL A 334 -8.60 -0.06 11.27
C VAL A 334 -9.91 -0.28 12.02
N ASN A 335 -9.96 -1.27 12.93
CA ASN A 335 -11.11 -1.65 13.76
C ASN A 335 -10.88 -1.37 15.24
N ALA A 336 -10.00 -0.43 15.58
CA ALA A 336 -9.65 -0.07 16.94
C ALA A 336 -10.12 1.33 17.33
N SER A 337 -10.39 1.54 18.62
CA SER A 337 -10.59 2.88 19.19
C SER A 337 -9.24 3.59 19.37
N THR A 338 -8.74 4.21 18.31
CA THR A 338 -7.47 4.95 18.31
C THR A 338 -7.70 6.39 18.75
N ASP A 339 -7.92 6.60 20.05
CA ASP A 339 -8.26 7.89 20.66
C ASP A 339 -7.85 7.92 22.14
N ASN A 340 -7.94 9.08 22.80
CA ASN A 340 -7.75 9.30 24.23
C ASN A 340 -8.38 10.62 24.69
N PRO A 341 -9.15 10.64 25.80
CA PRO A 341 -9.60 9.50 26.59
C PRO A 341 -10.71 8.71 25.91
N LEU A 342 -10.86 7.45 26.30
CA LEU A 342 -11.98 6.60 25.92
C LEU A 342 -12.98 6.51 27.08
N PHE A 343 -14.28 6.47 26.77
CA PHE A 343 -15.37 6.39 27.73
C PHE A 343 -15.93 4.97 27.77
N SER A 344 -15.78 4.29 28.92
CA SER A 344 -16.44 3.02 29.18
C SER A 344 -17.81 3.27 29.80
N VAL A 345 -18.87 2.99 29.03
CA VAL A 345 -20.24 3.10 29.52
C VAL A 345 -20.52 2.06 30.60
N GLU A 346 -19.96 0.85 30.47
CA GLU A 346 -20.10 -0.24 31.45
C GLU A 346 -19.46 0.11 32.80
N GLU A 347 -18.23 0.69 32.78
CA GLU A 347 -17.53 1.08 34.01
C GLU A 347 -17.87 2.49 34.49
N GLU A 348 -18.74 3.22 33.76
CA GLU A 348 -19.21 4.58 34.06
C GLU A 348 -18.08 5.62 34.27
N ARG A 349 -16.96 5.48 33.51
CA ARG A 349 -15.79 6.36 33.65
C ARG A 349 -14.99 6.52 32.37
N PRO A 350 -14.16 7.60 32.27
CA PRO A 350 -13.16 7.72 31.23
C PRO A 350 -11.89 6.92 31.60
N HIS A 351 -11.22 6.38 30.58
CA HIS A 351 -9.89 5.80 30.68
C HIS A 351 -8.91 6.65 29.89
N HIS A 352 -7.79 6.96 30.53
CA HIS A 352 -6.70 7.73 29.92
C HIS A 352 -5.57 6.80 29.54
N GLY A 353 -5.18 6.79 28.27
CA GLY A 353 -4.16 5.86 27.76
C GLY A 353 -3.50 6.36 26.49
N GLY A 354 -2.84 5.45 25.78
CA GLY A 354 -2.03 5.73 24.59
C GLY A 354 -2.52 5.05 23.31
N ASN A 355 -3.82 4.80 23.15
CA ASN A 355 -4.36 4.09 21.97
C ASN A 355 -4.15 4.81 20.64
N PHE A 356 -3.68 6.03 20.67
CA PHE A 356 -3.24 6.82 19.52
C PHE A 356 -1.81 6.47 19.05
N TYR A 357 -1.10 5.56 19.73
CA TYR A 357 0.30 5.23 19.43
C TYR A 357 0.40 4.18 18.33
N ALA A 358 0.73 4.59 17.11
CA ALA A 358 0.80 3.73 15.92
C ALA A 358 2.07 2.86 15.84
N GLY A 359 2.52 2.26 16.96
CA GLY A 359 3.76 1.47 16.99
C GLY A 359 3.74 0.24 16.09
N HIS A 360 2.62 -0.49 16.07
CA HIS A 360 2.43 -1.66 15.22
C HIS A 360 2.44 -1.28 13.73
N VAL A 361 1.73 -0.20 13.36
CA VAL A 361 1.69 0.29 11.98
C VAL A 361 3.08 0.73 11.52
N GLY A 362 3.81 1.48 12.37
CA GLY A 362 5.17 1.92 12.05
C GLY A 362 6.13 0.77 11.81
N GLN A 363 6.14 -0.25 12.70
CA GLN A 363 6.97 -1.44 12.56
C GLN A 363 6.59 -2.25 11.31
N ALA A 364 5.30 -2.40 11.05
CA ALA A 364 4.80 -3.08 9.85
C ALA A 364 5.31 -2.40 8.57
N MET A 365 5.25 -1.08 8.50
CA MET A 365 5.67 -0.30 7.33
C MET A 365 7.19 -0.29 7.15
N ASP A 366 7.97 -0.20 8.21
CA ASP A 366 9.43 -0.32 8.13
C ASP A 366 9.87 -1.70 7.62
N SER A 367 9.18 -2.77 8.02
CA SER A 367 9.46 -4.12 7.53
C SER A 367 9.00 -4.29 6.08
N LEU A 368 7.80 -3.79 5.74
CA LEU A 368 7.23 -3.90 4.40
C LEU A 368 8.12 -3.19 3.37
N LYS A 369 8.52 -1.94 3.62
CA LYS A 369 9.37 -1.20 2.66
C LYS A 369 10.74 -1.85 2.46
N THR A 370 11.31 -2.48 3.50
CA THR A 370 12.57 -3.23 3.37
C THR A 370 12.41 -4.45 2.48
N ALA A 371 11.33 -5.23 2.68
CA ALA A 371 11.04 -6.40 1.85
C ALA A 371 10.76 -6.00 0.40
N THR A 372 9.99 -4.92 0.17
CA THR A 372 9.65 -4.43 -1.18
C THR A 372 10.87 -3.86 -1.91
N ALA A 373 11.75 -3.12 -1.23
CA ALA A 373 12.98 -2.60 -1.85
C ALA A 373 13.91 -3.72 -2.35
N ASN A 374 13.95 -4.88 -1.66
CA ASN A 374 14.67 -6.06 -2.13
C ASN A 374 14.08 -6.63 -3.43
N ILE A 375 12.79 -6.43 -3.70
CA ILE A 375 12.21 -6.79 -5.00
C ILE A 375 12.77 -5.90 -6.11
N ALA A 376 12.90 -4.59 -5.88
CA ALA A 376 13.52 -3.69 -6.86
C ALA A 376 14.95 -4.15 -7.21
N ASP A 377 15.76 -4.50 -6.21
CA ASP A 377 17.12 -5.02 -6.44
C ASP A 377 17.11 -6.35 -7.21
N LEU A 378 16.22 -7.28 -6.87
CA LEU A 378 16.05 -8.54 -7.60
C LEU A 378 15.77 -8.28 -9.08
N LEU A 379 14.81 -7.41 -9.38
CA LEU A 379 14.37 -7.14 -10.75
C LEU A 379 15.42 -6.37 -11.57
N ASP A 380 16.16 -5.45 -10.96
CA ASP A 380 17.30 -4.78 -11.58
C ASP A 380 18.39 -5.78 -11.99
N ARG A 381 18.68 -6.80 -11.13
CA ARG A 381 19.63 -7.89 -11.47
C ARG A 381 19.11 -8.77 -12.61
N GLN A 382 17.83 -9.10 -12.62
CA GLN A 382 17.21 -9.88 -13.69
C GLN A 382 17.25 -9.12 -15.02
N LEU A 383 16.94 -7.82 -15.02
CA LEU A 383 17.06 -6.96 -16.19
C LEU A 383 18.49 -6.97 -16.74
N ALA A 384 19.49 -6.83 -15.88
CA ALA A 384 20.90 -6.83 -16.28
C ALA A 384 21.30 -8.13 -17.02
N LEU A 385 20.74 -9.29 -16.61
CA LEU A 385 21.06 -10.57 -17.26
C LEU A 385 20.52 -10.67 -18.69
N ILE A 386 19.31 -10.20 -18.94
CA ILE A 386 18.69 -10.36 -20.28
C ILE A 386 19.22 -9.38 -21.32
N ILE A 387 19.78 -8.25 -20.90
CA ILE A 387 20.28 -7.21 -21.83
C ILE A 387 21.77 -7.32 -22.12
N ASP A 388 22.55 -8.07 -21.31
CA ASP A 388 23.97 -8.30 -21.53
C ASP A 388 24.17 -9.61 -22.32
N PRO A 389 24.72 -9.56 -23.54
CA PRO A 389 24.91 -10.75 -24.39
C PRO A 389 25.81 -11.82 -23.77
N LYS A 390 26.64 -11.49 -22.77
CA LYS A 390 27.47 -12.46 -22.04
C LYS A 390 26.65 -13.42 -21.18
N PHE A 391 25.44 -12.99 -20.76
CA PHE A 391 24.59 -13.74 -19.82
C PHE A 391 23.25 -14.15 -20.43
N SER A 392 22.81 -13.46 -21.49
CA SER A 392 21.47 -13.60 -22.05
C SER A 392 21.26 -14.88 -22.89
N GLY A 393 22.28 -15.73 -23.03
CA GLY A 393 22.16 -16.97 -23.83
C GLY A 393 21.90 -16.70 -25.33
N GLY A 394 22.54 -15.66 -25.90
CA GLY A 394 22.47 -15.35 -27.33
C GLY A 394 21.41 -14.31 -27.74
N LEU A 395 20.78 -13.61 -26.80
CA LEU A 395 20.00 -12.40 -27.13
C LEU A 395 20.96 -11.27 -27.55
N PRO A 396 20.53 -10.38 -28.47
CA PRO A 396 21.36 -9.26 -28.89
C PRO A 396 21.58 -8.27 -27.74
N ALA A 397 22.73 -7.57 -27.78
CA ALA A 397 23.06 -6.56 -26.78
C ALA A 397 21.93 -5.52 -26.62
N ASN A 398 21.53 -5.25 -25.38
CA ASN A 398 20.45 -4.33 -25.04
C ASN A 398 19.11 -4.64 -25.74
N LEU A 399 18.89 -5.86 -26.20
CA LEU A 399 17.70 -6.31 -26.93
C LEU A 399 17.42 -5.49 -28.19
N VAL A 400 18.46 -4.95 -28.82
CA VAL A 400 18.33 -4.27 -30.13
C VAL A 400 17.93 -5.31 -31.18
N PRO A 401 16.87 -5.03 -31.98
CA PRO A 401 16.44 -5.97 -33.01
C PRO A 401 17.55 -6.36 -34.01
N PRO A 402 17.69 -7.65 -34.39
CA PRO A 402 18.72 -8.09 -35.33
C PRO A 402 18.66 -7.38 -36.70
N GLU A 403 17.48 -6.91 -37.11
CA GLU A 403 17.26 -6.18 -38.35
C GLU A 403 18.03 -4.86 -38.40
N LEU A 404 18.38 -4.30 -37.22
CA LEU A 404 19.17 -3.08 -37.07
C LEU A 404 20.68 -3.34 -36.97
N SER A 405 21.14 -4.57 -37.18
CA SER A 405 22.57 -4.93 -37.09
C SER A 405 23.46 -4.16 -38.06
N ALA A 406 22.93 -3.74 -39.22
CA ALA A 406 23.63 -2.89 -40.17
C ALA A 406 23.80 -1.43 -39.68
N GLU A 407 23.01 -1.02 -38.70
CA GLU A 407 23.04 0.30 -38.07
C GLU A 407 23.62 0.24 -36.64
N ALA A 408 24.52 -0.77 -36.41
CA ALA A 408 25.13 -0.98 -35.09
C ALA A 408 25.84 0.30 -34.61
N GLY A 409 25.55 0.67 -33.35
CA GLY A 409 26.05 1.90 -32.74
C GLY A 409 25.14 3.13 -32.89
N LEU A 410 24.11 3.09 -33.75
CA LEU A 410 23.06 4.11 -33.81
C LEU A 410 21.90 3.81 -32.85
N HIS A 411 21.60 2.51 -32.65
CA HIS A 411 20.52 2.06 -31.78
C HIS A 411 21.06 1.45 -30.48
N HIS A 412 20.37 1.73 -29.38
CA HIS A 412 20.81 1.33 -28.04
C HIS A 412 19.74 0.55 -27.25
N GLY A 413 18.54 0.39 -27.79
CA GLY A 413 17.47 -0.42 -27.21
C GLY A 413 17.20 -0.11 -25.73
N PHE A 414 17.28 -1.12 -24.87
CA PHE A 414 16.99 -1.02 -23.45
C PHE A 414 18.14 -0.51 -22.56
N LYS A 415 19.28 -0.08 -23.15
CA LYS A 415 20.41 0.45 -22.38
C LYS A 415 20.04 1.61 -21.46
N GLY A 416 19.29 2.59 -21.97
CA GLY A 416 18.83 3.74 -21.16
C GLY A 416 17.85 3.33 -20.07
N MET A 417 16.99 2.37 -20.33
CA MET A 417 16.03 1.85 -19.36
C MET A 417 16.72 1.09 -18.22
N GLN A 418 17.80 0.37 -18.47
CA GLN A 418 18.60 -0.25 -17.40
C GLN A 418 19.21 0.81 -16.47
N ILE A 419 19.78 1.86 -17.02
CA ILE A 419 20.34 2.97 -16.21
C ILE A 419 19.26 3.58 -15.33
N ALA A 420 18.06 3.82 -15.89
CA ALA A 420 16.92 4.35 -15.14
C ALA A 420 16.47 3.38 -14.04
N ALA A 421 16.33 2.08 -14.34
CA ALA A 421 15.96 1.06 -13.36
C ALA A 421 16.93 1.00 -12.19
N SER A 422 18.25 1.00 -12.46
CA SER A 422 19.29 0.99 -11.42
C SER A 422 19.26 2.25 -10.55
N ALA A 423 19.01 3.43 -11.13
CA ALA A 423 18.88 4.67 -10.38
C ALA A 423 17.66 4.64 -9.45
N VAL A 424 16.50 4.21 -9.96
CA VAL A 424 15.25 4.08 -9.20
C VAL A 424 15.38 3.01 -8.10
N THR A 425 16.05 1.89 -8.38
CA THR A 425 16.35 0.86 -7.38
C THR A 425 17.21 1.42 -6.24
N ALA A 426 18.24 2.19 -6.55
CA ALA A 426 19.10 2.82 -5.53
C ALA A 426 18.30 3.78 -4.63
N GLU A 427 17.34 4.51 -5.20
CA GLU A 427 16.44 5.40 -4.44
C GLU A 427 15.50 4.60 -3.54
N ALA A 428 14.90 3.51 -4.03
CA ALA A 428 14.06 2.61 -3.25
C ALA A 428 14.82 2.01 -2.05
N LEU A 429 16.03 1.50 -2.28
CA LEU A 429 16.91 0.95 -1.23
C LEU A 429 17.29 2.00 -0.18
N LYS A 430 17.61 3.23 -0.60
CA LYS A 430 17.89 4.35 0.31
C LYS A 430 16.68 4.69 1.18
N THR A 431 15.48 4.69 0.61
CA THR A 431 14.22 5.03 1.29
C THR A 431 13.77 3.93 2.25
N ALA A 432 14.30 2.71 2.12
CA ALA A 432 13.95 1.57 2.98
C ALA A 432 14.54 1.62 4.40
N LEU A 433 15.33 2.67 4.77
CA LEU A 433 15.84 2.82 6.12
C LEU A 433 14.69 2.96 7.14
N PRO A 434 14.75 2.28 8.32
CA PRO A 434 13.67 2.31 9.28
C PRO A 434 13.45 3.72 9.84
N ALA A 435 12.21 4.20 9.79
CA ALA A 435 11.82 5.52 10.30
C ALA A 435 11.51 5.48 11.81
N THR A 436 11.00 4.37 12.34
CA THR A 436 10.56 4.23 13.74
C THR A 436 11.69 4.39 14.75
N VAL A 437 12.94 4.17 14.34
CA VAL A 437 14.12 4.36 15.20
C VAL A 437 14.45 5.84 15.47
N PHE A 438 13.87 6.78 14.70
CA PHE A 438 14.09 8.22 14.84
C PHE A 438 13.13 8.90 15.83
N SER A 439 12.59 8.16 16.79
CA SER A 439 11.75 8.73 17.85
C SER A 439 12.46 9.89 18.55
N ARG A 440 11.70 10.91 18.94
CA ARG A 440 12.20 12.11 19.60
C ARG A 440 11.19 12.69 20.57
N SER A 441 11.65 13.57 21.42
CA SER A 441 10.82 14.27 22.40
C SER A 441 10.33 15.61 21.85
N THR A 442 9.08 15.97 22.18
CA THR A 442 8.47 17.24 21.80
C THR A 442 7.46 17.69 22.86
N GLU A 443 6.89 18.88 22.72
CA GLU A 443 5.83 19.43 23.56
C GLU A 443 6.20 19.38 25.06
N ALA A 444 7.23 20.16 25.42
CA ALA A 444 7.75 20.23 26.79
C ALA A 444 8.07 18.84 27.42
N HIS A 445 8.48 17.87 26.59
CA HIS A 445 8.74 16.46 26.94
C HIS A 445 7.51 15.67 27.39
N ASN A 446 6.29 16.20 27.26
CA ASN A 446 5.07 15.42 27.48
C ASN A 446 4.96 14.28 26.46
N GLN A 447 5.38 14.54 25.20
CA GLN A 447 5.45 13.56 24.13
C GLN A 447 6.91 13.12 23.93
N ASP A 448 7.48 12.43 24.92
CA ASP A 448 8.92 12.08 25.00
C ASP A 448 9.28 10.82 24.20
N LYS A 449 8.28 10.05 23.77
CA LYS A 449 8.42 8.87 22.90
C LYS A 449 7.32 8.88 21.82
N VAL A 450 7.72 8.91 20.55
CA VAL A 450 6.81 9.01 19.39
C VAL A 450 7.05 7.85 18.42
N SER A 451 6.01 7.49 17.66
CA SER A 451 6.03 6.30 16.80
C SER A 451 6.78 6.50 15.48
N MET A 452 6.79 7.70 14.92
CA MET A 452 7.26 8.02 13.55
C MET A 452 6.54 7.20 12.45
N ALA A 453 5.40 6.62 12.77
CA ALA A 453 4.70 5.68 11.90
C ALA A 453 4.23 6.33 10.59
N THR A 454 3.82 7.59 10.60
CA THR A 454 3.41 8.34 9.40
C THR A 454 4.56 8.44 8.39
N THR A 455 5.77 8.69 8.88
CA THR A 455 6.98 8.70 8.03
C THR A 455 7.23 7.30 7.45
N ALA A 456 7.18 6.25 8.28
CA ALA A 456 7.37 4.87 7.83
C ALA A 456 6.35 4.47 6.74
N ALA A 457 5.07 4.85 6.91
CA ALA A 457 4.00 4.50 5.97
C ALA A 457 4.11 5.27 4.64
N ARG A 458 4.49 6.54 4.68
CA ARG A 458 4.77 7.33 3.47
C ARG A 458 5.98 6.79 2.70
N ASP A 459 7.05 6.46 3.40
CA ASP A 459 8.24 5.83 2.81
C ASP A 459 7.89 4.49 2.16
N ALA A 460 7.06 3.65 2.81
CA ALA A 460 6.61 2.38 2.24
C ALA A 460 5.85 2.58 0.93
N ARG A 461 4.97 3.58 0.85
CA ARG A 461 4.27 3.92 -0.39
C ARG A 461 5.26 4.39 -1.48
N THR A 462 6.23 5.22 -1.14
CA THR A 462 7.27 5.67 -2.07
C THR A 462 8.10 4.50 -2.59
N VAL A 463 8.52 3.58 -1.72
CA VAL A 463 9.26 2.37 -2.11
C VAL A 463 8.44 1.50 -3.05
N ASN A 464 7.14 1.35 -2.80
CA ASN A 464 6.25 0.59 -3.69
C ASN A 464 6.15 1.23 -5.08
N GLU A 465 6.00 2.55 -5.15
CA GLU A 465 5.96 3.28 -6.42
C GLU A 465 7.25 3.07 -7.22
N LEU A 466 8.39 3.27 -6.59
CA LEU A 466 9.71 3.08 -7.21
C LEU A 466 9.89 1.63 -7.67
N THR A 467 9.54 0.64 -6.83
CA THR A 467 9.64 -0.79 -7.17
C THR A 467 8.70 -1.17 -8.30
N GLY A 468 7.49 -0.61 -8.34
CA GLY A 468 6.54 -0.79 -9.44
C GLY A 468 7.07 -0.26 -10.78
N GLN A 469 7.79 0.87 -10.76
CA GLN A 469 8.47 1.41 -11.95
C GLN A 469 9.60 0.49 -12.42
N VAL A 470 10.42 -0.04 -11.51
CA VAL A 470 11.46 -1.03 -11.85
C VAL A 470 10.84 -2.30 -12.44
N ALA A 471 9.75 -2.79 -11.86
CA ALA A 471 9.01 -3.94 -12.36
C ALA A 471 8.46 -3.70 -13.78
N ALA A 472 7.91 -2.51 -14.04
CA ALA A 472 7.41 -2.14 -15.37
C ALA A 472 8.54 -2.11 -16.41
N ILE A 473 9.70 -1.55 -16.08
CA ILE A 473 10.88 -1.55 -16.95
C ILE A 473 11.34 -2.98 -17.23
N ALA A 474 11.45 -3.82 -16.22
CA ALA A 474 11.86 -5.21 -16.34
C ALA A 474 10.88 -6.03 -17.20
N LEU A 475 9.55 -5.80 -17.05
CA LEU A 475 8.52 -6.44 -17.87
C LEU A 475 8.61 -6.04 -19.34
N LEU A 476 8.83 -4.75 -19.65
CA LEU A 476 8.99 -4.27 -21.01
C LEU A 476 10.22 -4.90 -21.70
N ALA A 477 11.34 -4.96 -20.99
CA ALA A 477 12.56 -5.59 -21.49
C ALA A 477 12.38 -7.11 -21.66
N ALA A 478 11.77 -7.78 -20.69
CA ALA A 478 11.54 -9.22 -20.76
C ALA A 478 10.52 -9.59 -21.85
N ALA A 479 9.50 -8.76 -22.09
CA ALA A 479 8.59 -8.94 -23.23
C ALA A 479 9.33 -8.81 -24.56
N GLN A 480 10.22 -7.82 -24.71
CA GLN A 480 11.09 -7.69 -25.89
C GLN A 480 11.99 -8.91 -26.07
N ALA A 481 12.55 -9.44 -24.97
CA ALA A 481 13.38 -10.64 -25.01
C ALA A 481 12.60 -11.88 -25.47
N LEU A 482 11.34 -12.04 -25.07
CA LEU A 482 10.49 -13.15 -25.52
C LEU A 482 10.11 -13.02 -27.00
N ASP A 483 9.87 -11.81 -27.52
CA ASP A 483 9.67 -11.59 -28.96
C ASP A 483 10.91 -12.08 -29.75
N LEU A 484 12.11 -11.75 -29.27
CA LEU A 484 13.38 -12.16 -29.90
C LEU A 484 13.68 -13.67 -29.77
N ARG A 485 13.11 -14.35 -28.76
CA ARG A 485 13.23 -15.80 -28.56
C ARG A 485 12.28 -16.64 -29.39
N GLY A 486 11.19 -16.05 -29.88
CA GLY A 486 10.05 -16.75 -30.47
C GLY A 486 8.97 -17.01 -29.43
N LEU A 487 8.08 -16.03 -29.31
CA LEU A 487 7.00 -15.98 -28.31
C LEU A 487 6.07 -17.20 -28.31
N ASP A 488 5.88 -17.86 -29.47
CA ASP A 488 5.07 -19.07 -29.64
C ASP A 488 5.56 -20.25 -28.79
N ARG A 489 6.82 -20.25 -28.40
CA ARG A 489 7.46 -21.25 -27.55
C ARG A 489 7.30 -20.98 -26.05
N SER A 490 6.86 -19.79 -25.67
CA SER A 490 6.63 -19.41 -24.26
C SER A 490 5.41 -20.13 -23.67
N ALA A 491 5.32 -20.18 -22.35
CA ALA A 491 4.18 -20.75 -21.66
C ALA A 491 2.87 -20.00 -21.99
N PRO A 492 1.71 -20.69 -21.98
CA PRO A 492 0.42 -20.03 -22.27
C PRO A 492 0.12 -18.82 -21.37
N ARG A 493 0.50 -18.86 -20.09
CA ARG A 493 0.27 -17.77 -19.14
C ARG A 493 1.19 -16.58 -19.40
N THR A 494 2.45 -16.80 -19.68
CA THR A 494 3.39 -15.73 -20.04
C THR A 494 3.00 -15.09 -21.38
N ARG A 495 2.53 -15.88 -22.36
CA ARG A 495 1.96 -15.33 -23.61
C ARG A 495 0.74 -14.42 -23.38
N ALA A 496 -0.17 -14.80 -22.46
CA ALA A 496 -1.34 -13.98 -22.17
C ALA A 496 -0.94 -12.62 -21.56
N VAL A 497 0.01 -12.62 -20.63
CA VAL A 497 0.56 -11.39 -20.04
C VAL A 497 1.33 -10.58 -21.10
N HIS A 498 2.14 -11.24 -21.94
CA HIS A 498 2.84 -10.58 -23.05
C HIS A 498 1.86 -9.86 -23.99
N ALA A 499 0.76 -10.53 -24.37
CA ALA A 499 -0.28 -9.93 -25.22
C ALA A 499 -0.91 -8.67 -24.57
N LEU A 500 -1.15 -8.71 -23.24
CA LEU A 500 -1.64 -7.54 -22.51
C LEU A 500 -0.60 -6.40 -22.53
N ILE A 501 0.67 -6.69 -22.27
CA ILE A 501 1.74 -5.67 -22.34
C ILE A 501 1.78 -5.05 -23.74
N ARG A 502 1.76 -5.88 -24.81
CA ARG A 502 1.82 -5.41 -26.20
C ARG A 502 0.61 -4.60 -26.65
N ALA A 503 -0.54 -4.80 -26.01
CA ALA A 503 -1.72 -3.94 -26.23
C ALA A 503 -1.51 -2.49 -25.74
N HIS A 504 -0.56 -2.26 -24.80
CA HIS A 504 -0.29 -0.96 -24.19
C HIS A 504 1.09 -0.39 -24.54
N ALA A 505 2.04 -1.25 -24.91
CA ALA A 505 3.41 -0.89 -25.21
C ALA A 505 3.91 -1.72 -26.40
N PRO A 506 4.03 -1.14 -27.61
CA PRO A 506 4.43 -1.88 -28.81
C PRO A 506 5.88 -2.36 -28.73
N TYR A 507 6.21 -3.36 -29.56
CA TYR A 507 7.58 -3.81 -29.77
C TYR A 507 8.51 -2.64 -30.14
N ALA A 508 9.71 -2.62 -29.55
CA ALA A 508 10.69 -1.59 -29.84
C ALA A 508 11.53 -2.00 -31.06
N ASP A 509 11.03 -1.72 -32.26
CA ASP A 509 11.70 -1.98 -33.54
C ASP A 509 12.88 -1.02 -33.80
N ARG A 510 12.93 0.11 -33.08
CA ARG A 510 14.00 1.12 -33.07
C ARG A 510 13.96 1.92 -31.77
N ASP A 511 15.00 2.73 -31.52
CA ASP A 511 15.03 3.63 -30.38
C ASP A 511 13.87 4.64 -30.46
N ARG A 512 13.12 4.77 -29.38
CA ARG A 512 11.99 5.68 -29.24
C ARG A 512 11.79 6.10 -27.79
N ARG A 513 10.94 7.07 -27.55
CA ARG A 513 10.51 7.44 -26.20
C ARG A 513 9.65 6.34 -25.58
N MET A 514 9.98 5.91 -24.36
CA MET A 514 9.30 4.79 -23.66
C MET A 514 8.81 5.11 -22.25
N ASP A 515 8.88 6.35 -21.79
CA ASP A 515 8.39 6.75 -20.47
C ASP A 515 6.86 6.54 -20.32
N GLN A 516 6.11 6.72 -21.40
CA GLN A 516 4.66 6.45 -21.42
C GLN A 516 4.36 4.94 -21.34
N ASP A 517 5.21 4.10 -21.95
CA ASP A 517 5.08 2.64 -21.86
C ASP A 517 5.33 2.17 -20.42
N ILE A 518 6.37 2.72 -19.77
CA ILE A 518 6.66 2.42 -18.36
C ILE A 518 5.44 2.79 -17.49
N ALA A 519 4.88 3.98 -17.68
CA ALA A 519 3.70 4.42 -16.94
C ALA A 519 2.46 3.54 -17.22
N ALA A 520 2.28 3.08 -18.45
CA ALA A 520 1.17 2.20 -18.82
C ALA A 520 1.31 0.82 -18.16
N VAL A 521 2.50 0.20 -18.22
CA VAL A 521 2.74 -1.11 -17.60
C VAL A 521 2.71 -1.01 -16.06
N ALA A 522 3.21 0.07 -15.46
CA ALA A 522 3.08 0.30 -14.02
C ALA A 522 1.60 0.37 -13.58
N ARG A 523 0.71 0.95 -14.39
CA ARG A 523 -0.74 0.92 -14.12
C ARG A 523 -1.31 -0.50 -14.17
N LEU A 524 -0.89 -1.34 -15.13
CA LEU A 524 -1.33 -2.75 -15.22
C LEU A 524 -0.90 -3.57 -13.99
N ILE A 525 0.20 -3.19 -13.33
CA ILE A 525 0.61 -3.78 -12.05
C ILE A 525 -0.33 -3.32 -10.94
N SER A 526 -0.54 -2.01 -10.81
CA SER A 526 -1.29 -1.41 -9.70
C SER A 526 -2.79 -1.73 -9.73
N ASP A 527 -3.39 -1.87 -10.93
CA ASP A 527 -4.81 -2.21 -11.11
C ASP A 527 -5.10 -3.74 -11.15
N GLY A 528 -4.07 -4.58 -11.03
CA GLY A 528 -4.19 -6.04 -11.03
C GLY A 528 -4.42 -6.70 -12.38
N SER A 529 -4.41 -5.94 -13.48
CA SER A 529 -4.63 -6.48 -14.82
C SER A 529 -3.60 -7.54 -15.21
N LEU A 530 -2.33 -7.37 -14.80
CA LEU A 530 -1.28 -8.37 -15.03
C LEU A 530 -1.57 -9.69 -14.30
N ALA A 531 -2.01 -9.64 -13.05
CA ALA A 531 -2.36 -10.83 -12.27
C ALA A 531 -3.53 -11.58 -12.91
N ARG A 532 -4.58 -10.85 -13.33
CA ARG A 532 -5.72 -11.46 -14.03
C ARG A 532 -5.32 -12.09 -15.36
N ALA A 533 -4.47 -11.43 -16.17
CA ALA A 533 -3.98 -11.97 -17.43
C ALA A 533 -3.13 -13.24 -17.24
N ALA A 534 -2.34 -13.32 -16.16
CA ALA A 534 -1.58 -14.50 -15.77
C ALA A 534 -2.49 -15.67 -15.31
N GLY A 535 -3.79 -15.44 -15.14
CA GLY A 535 -4.74 -16.42 -14.57
C GLY A 535 -4.40 -16.77 -13.14
N THR A 536 -3.82 -15.82 -12.41
CA THR A 536 -3.65 -15.90 -10.97
C THR A 536 -4.86 -15.23 -10.34
N ALA A 537 -5.41 -15.82 -9.27
CA ALA A 537 -6.37 -15.12 -8.44
C ALA A 537 -5.70 -13.82 -7.98
N ASP A 538 -6.41 -12.70 -8.08
CA ASP A 538 -5.91 -11.47 -7.48
C ASP A 538 -5.89 -11.70 -5.97
N GLU A 539 -4.69 -11.90 -5.40
CA GLU A 539 -4.52 -12.16 -3.96
C GLU A 539 -4.99 -10.98 -3.10
N ARG A 540 -5.32 -9.86 -3.76
CA ARG A 540 -5.93 -8.67 -3.17
C ARG A 540 -7.46 -8.78 -3.05
N GLU A 541 -8.09 -9.74 -3.74
CA GLU A 541 -9.51 -10.03 -3.56
C GLU A 541 -9.69 -10.99 -2.38
N PRO A 542 -10.66 -10.76 -1.49
CA PRO A 542 -10.92 -11.66 -0.39
C PRO A 542 -11.23 -13.06 -0.94
N HIS A 543 -10.49 -14.06 -0.49
CA HIS A 543 -10.90 -15.45 -0.75
C HIS A 543 -12.33 -15.57 -0.26
N ALA A 544 -13.28 -15.84 -1.18
CA ALA A 544 -14.62 -16.25 -0.79
C ALA A 544 -14.43 -17.39 0.21
N ALA A 545 -14.83 -17.14 1.45
CA ALA A 545 -14.66 -18.09 2.53
C ALA A 545 -15.17 -19.43 2.03
N ALA A 546 -14.28 -20.41 1.92
CA ALA A 546 -14.67 -21.79 1.71
C ALA A 546 -15.48 -22.18 2.95
N SER A 547 -16.80 -22.18 2.79
CA SER A 547 -17.81 -22.61 3.76
C SER A 547 -17.60 -24.05 4.17
#